data_c10b0c3c1e825d36aa4c1fbe22285cce
#
_entry.id   c10b0c3c1e825d36aa4c1fbe22285cce
#
_cell.length_a   1.000
_cell.length_b   1.000
_cell.length_c   1.000
_cell.angle_alpha   90.00
_cell.angle_beta   90.00
_cell.angle_gamma   90.00
#
_symmetry.space_group_name_H-M   'P 1'
#
loop_
_entity.id
_entity.type
_entity.pdbx_description
1 polymer ?
#
loop_
_entity_poly.entity_id
_entity_poly.type
_entity_poly.pdbx_seq_one_letter_code
_entity_poly.pdbx_strand_id
1 'polypeptide(L)'
;MRFFRQIGLTLEQRAELEPFWRSTRQVWRARRPAVIALGGFLIGIVLLQLLVQVLLNLWNRNFFDALERRDAHTLWVQIQLFAPLAALSILLAATSVWGRMTAQRGWREALTRHVIARWMANNRYLQLNGLMRGTENPEYRIAVDIRVSTDAPVDLALAFFSSLITAVTFFGVLWTVGGSIDITLFGLTLTIPGYLVIGVILYSTLMSGLMTVVGHHLASVIERLNQSEAEFRAAADAFRGEQGSHDNHVVNGEKRSEMSLKLQAVLLWWRELCWQLMRTTLISHGNSLSAPVVAWVLCVPKYLSGAMSLGELTQTAAAFVTVQSAFNWLVDNYQRLADWRSSAHRVSTLVAALEDLEAKETAPIA
;
A
#
# COMPACT_ATOMS: atom_id res chain seq x y z
N MET A 1 -6.46 -7.42 -15.71
CA MET A 1 -5.60 -8.59 -15.86
C MET A 1 -4.16 -8.28 -16.30
N ARG A 2 -3.90 -7.21 -17.07
CA ARG A 2 -2.53 -6.79 -17.45
C ARG A 2 -1.71 -6.20 -16.27
N PHE A 3 -2.38 -5.58 -15.29
CA PHE A 3 -1.78 -4.98 -14.10
C PHE A 3 -0.94 -5.96 -13.25
N PHE A 4 -1.46 -7.19 -13.03
CA PHE A 4 -0.74 -8.22 -12.26
C PHE A 4 0.41 -8.89 -13.05
N ARG A 5 0.52 -8.64 -14.35
CA ARG A 5 1.65 -9.10 -15.17
C ARG A 5 2.93 -8.34 -14.84
N GLN A 6 2.81 -7.11 -14.33
CA GLN A 6 3.93 -6.21 -14.01
C GLN A 6 4.48 -6.41 -12.58
N ILE A 7 3.76 -7.09 -11.68
CA ILE A 7 4.17 -7.30 -10.27
C ILE A 7 5.11 -8.52 -10.13
N GLY A 8 5.71 -9.02 -11.22
CA GLY A 8 6.78 -10.03 -11.12
C GLY A 8 6.38 -11.40 -10.55
N LEU A 9 5.08 -11.76 -10.51
CA LEU A 9 4.63 -13.08 -10.05
C LEU A 9 5.10 -14.16 -11.03
N THR A 10 5.79 -15.18 -10.52
CA THR A 10 6.20 -16.37 -11.28
C THR A 10 4.97 -17.12 -11.80
N LEU A 11 5.15 -17.95 -12.84
CA LEU A 11 4.04 -18.74 -13.41
C LEU A 11 3.39 -19.66 -12.37
N GLU A 12 4.18 -20.24 -11.46
CA GLU A 12 3.69 -21.06 -10.35
C GLU A 12 2.80 -20.25 -9.40
N GLN A 13 3.23 -19.06 -9.01
CA GLN A 13 2.48 -18.17 -8.12
C GLN A 13 1.14 -17.71 -8.70
N ARG A 14 1.02 -17.67 -10.03
CA ARG A 14 -0.25 -17.37 -10.72
C ARG A 14 -1.20 -18.56 -10.69
N ALA A 15 -0.67 -19.77 -10.86
CA ALA A 15 -1.44 -21.00 -10.78
C ALA A 15 -2.06 -21.19 -9.39
N GLU A 16 -1.30 -20.88 -8.33
CA GLU A 16 -1.75 -20.92 -6.94
C GLU A 16 -2.96 -20.00 -6.65
N LEU A 17 -3.06 -18.85 -7.29
CA LEU A 17 -4.14 -17.88 -7.10
C LEU A 17 -5.30 -18.05 -8.10
N GLU A 18 -5.23 -19.01 -9.03
CA GLU A 18 -6.26 -19.17 -10.05
C GLU A 18 -7.65 -19.51 -9.49
N PRO A 19 -7.81 -20.43 -8.50
CA PRO A 19 -9.11 -20.72 -7.90
C PRO A 19 -9.77 -19.49 -7.27
N PHE A 20 -9.00 -18.65 -6.56
CA PHE A 20 -9.46 -17.39 -6.02
C PHE A 20 -9.99 -16.44 -7.11
N TRP A 21 -9.22 -16.27 -8.20
CA TRP A 21 -9.64 -15.40 -9.31
C TRP A 21 -10.82 -15.95 -10.09
N ARG A 22 -10.95 -17.28 -10.21
CA ARG A 22 -12.08 -17.93 -10.85
C ARG A 22 -13.37 -17.63 -10.08
N SER A 23 -13.39 -17.85 -8.78
CA SER A 23 -14.51 -17.51 -7.90
C SER A 23 -14.85 -16.01 -7.94
N THR A 24 -13.85 -15.15 -7.85
CA THR A 24 -14.03 -13.70 -7.98
C THR A 24 -14.67 -13.31 -9.30
N ARG A 25 -14.24 -13.89 -10.43
CA ARG A 25 -14.84 -13.61 -11.75
C ARG A 25 -16.30 -14.06 -11.84
N GLN A 26 -16.66 -15.20 -11.25
CA GLN A 26 -18.03 -15.67 -11.21
C GLN A 26 -18.93 -14.67 -10.48
N VAL A 27 -18.49 -14.23 -9.29
CA VAL A 27 -19.20 -13.24 -8.47
C VAL A 27 -19.33 -11.89 -9.20
N TRP A 28 -18.28 -11.41 -9.86
CA TRP A 28 -18.30 -10.15 -10.60
C TRP A 28 -19.17 -10.22 -11.85
N ARG A 29 -19.22 -11.37 -12.55
CA ARG A 29 -20.12 -11.56 -13.69
C ARG A 29 -21.59 -11.44 -13.29
N ALA A 30 -21.96 -11.96 -12.12
CA ALA A 30 -23.33 -11.86 -11.61
C ALA A 30 -23.75 -10.41 -11.28
N ARG A 31 -22.80 -9.53 -10.93
CA ARG A 31 -23.04 -8.11 -10.57
C ARG A 31 -22.36 -7.13 -11.54
N ARG A 32 -22.11 -7.55 -12.77
CA ARG A 32 -21.30 -6.82 -13.76
C ARG A 32 -21.64 -5.32 -13.89
N PRO A 33 -22.91 -4.89 -14.03
CA PRO A 33 -23.21 -3.46 -14.19
C PRO A 33 -22.83 -2.64 -12.96
N ALA A 34 -23.07 -3.15 -11.76
CA ALA A 34 -22.69 -2.46 -10.51
C ALA A 34 -21.17 -2.35 -10.33
N VAL A 35 -20.43 -3.42 -10.68
CA VAL A 35 -18.95 -3.43 -10.62
C VAL A 35 -18.37 -2.42 -11.59
N ILE A 36 -18.89 -2.35 -12.83
CA ILE A 36 -18.42 -1.39 -13.84
C ILE A 36 -18.76 0.04 -13.43
N ALA A 37 -19.98 0.29 -12.96
CA ALA A 37 -20.40 1.64 -12.52
C ALA A 37 -19.56 2.13 -11.34
N LEU A 38 -19.32 1.28 -10.33
CA LEU A 38 -18.53 1.64 -9.16
C LEU A 38 -17.04 1.81 -9.51
N GLY A 39 -16.50 0.95 -10.37
CA GLY A 39 -15.13 1.08 -10.87
C GLY A 39 -14.93 2.37 -11.67
N GLY A 40 -15.86 2.70 -12.58
CA GLY A 40 -15.85 3.95 -13.34
C GLY A 40 -15.97 5.18 -12.44
N PHE A 41 -16.83 5.12 -11.42
CA PHE A 41 -16.97 6.16 -10.41
C PHE A 41 -15.66 6.41 -9.64
N LEU A 42 -15.00 5.35 -9.18
CA LEU A 42 -13.72 5.45 -8.47
C LEU A 42 -12.60 6.03 -9.35
N ILE A 43 -12.51 5.59 -10.62
CA ILE A 43 -11.56 6.16 -11.58
C ILE A 43 -11.87 7.63 -11.82
N GLY A 44 -13.15 8.00 -11.98
CA GLY A 44 -13.58 9.39 -12.13
C GLY A 44 -13.17 10.27 -10.94
N ILE A 45 -13.34 9.77 -9.70
CA ILE A 45 -12.89 10.48 -8.49
C ILE A 45 -11.36 10.66 -8.50
N VAL A 46 -10.59 9.64 -8.85
CA VAL A 46 -9.12 9.74 -8.91
C VAL A 46 -8.68 10.79 -9.93
N LEU A 47 -9.33 10.86 -11.11
CA LEU A 47 -9.05 11.88 -12.12
C LEU A 47 -9.43 13.28 -11.65
N LEU A 48 -10.56 13.44 -10.96
CA LEU A 48 -10.96 14.72 -10.37
C LEU A 48 -10.01 15.14 -9.24
N GLN A 49 -9.55 14.21 -8.41
CA GLN A 49 -8.53 14.51 -7.39
C GLN A 49 -7.22 14.98 -8.02
N LEU A 50 -6.78 14.32 -9.10
CA LEU A 50 -5.61 14.76 -9.87
C LEU A 50 -5.79 16.15 -10.43
N LEU A 51 -6.95 16.47 -11.02
CA LEU A 51 -7.25 17.79 -11.53
C LEU A 51 -7.16 18.85 -10.43
N VAL A 52 -7.79 18.60 -9.27
CA VAL A 52 -7.71 19.52 -8.12
C VAL A 52 -6.28 19.69 -7.64
N GLN A 53 -5.48 18.62 -7.62
CA GLN A 53 -4.07 18.68 -7.24
C GLN A 53 -3.24 19.54 -8.20
N VAL A 54 -3.51 19.46 -9.51
CA VAL A 54 -2.89 20.35 -10.52
C VAL A 54 -3.35 21.79 -10.32
N LEU A 55 -4.64 22.02 -10.08
CA LEU A 55 -5.16 23.37 -9.81
C LEU A 55 -4.56 23.98 -8.53
N LEU A 56 -4.39 23.20 -7.47
CA LEU A 56 -3.69 23.64 -6.25
C LEU A 56 -2.21 23.93 -6.50
N ASN A 57 -1.56 23.18 -7.37
CA ASN A 57 -0.17 23.44 -7.76
C ASN A 57 -0.04 24.73 -8.59
N LEU A 58 -0.99 25.03 -9.50
CA LEU A 58 -1.08 26.30 -10.22
C LEU A 58 -1.47 27.47 -9.30
N TRP A 59 -2.39 27.23 -8.36
CA TRP A 59 -2.74 28.22 -7.34
C TRP A 59 -1.52 28.61 -6.50
N ASN A 60 -0.70 27.65 -6.10
CA ASN A 60 0.55 27.88 -5.37
C ASN A 60 1.47 28.84 -6.16
N ARG A 61 1.68 28.57 -7.45
CA ARG A 61 2.44 29.48 -8.33
C ARG A 61 1.89 30.89 -8.32
N ASN A 62 0.59 31.04 -8.63
CA ASN A 62 -0.05 32.35 -8.77
C ASN A 62 -0.04 33.15 -7.46
N PHE A 63 -0.20 32.46 -6.33
CA PHE A 63 -0.15 33.06 -5.01
C PHE A 63 1.24 33.63 -4.69
N PHE A 64 2.31 32.86 -4.92
CA PHE A 64 3.67 33.32 -4.66
C PHE A 64 4.16 34.34 -5.66
N ASP A 65 3.72 34.28 -6.91
CA ASP A 65 3.99 35.34 -7.91
C ASP A 65 3.33 36.68 -7.54
N ALA A 66 2.08 36.63 -7.05
CA ALA A 66 1.39 37.84 -6.55
C ALA A 66 2.10 38.39 -5.30
N LEU A 67 2.60 37.56 -4.43
CA LEU A 67 3.35 37.97 -3.26
C LEU A 67 4.69 38.61 -3.62
N GLU A 68 5.43 38.04 -4.58
CA GLU A 68 6.71 38.57 -5.09
C GLU A 68 6.50 39.97 -5.72
N ARG A 69 5.43 40.13 -6.52
CA ARG A 69 5.07 41.40 -7.17
C ARG A 69 4.39 42.40 -6.24
N ARG A 70 4.08 42.01 -4.97
CA ARG A 70 3.34 42.78 -3.97
C ARG A 70 1.97 43.25 -4.50
N ASP A 71 1.33 42.46 -5.36
CA ASP A 71 0.01 42.76 -5.92
C ASP A 71 -1.09 42.31 -4.93
N ALA A 72 -1.57 43.24 -4.13
CA ALA A 72 -2.60 42.99 -3.13
C ALA A 72 -3.93 42.52 -3.73
N HIS A 73 -4.29 43.02 -4.95
CA HIS A 73 -5.55 42.63 -5.59
C HIS A 73 -5.51 41.14 -6.02
N THR A 74 -4.48 40.76 -6.76
CA THR A 74 -4.29 39.35 -7.17
C THR A 74 -4.14 38.42 -5.97
N LEU A 75 -3.44 38.86 -4.93
CA LEU A 75 -3.29 38.06 -3.68
C LEU A 75 -4.66 37.80 -3.03
N TRP A 76 -5.53 38.78 -2.92
CA TRP A 76 -6.90 38.61 -2.41
C TRP A 76 -7.72 37.61 -3.23
N VAL A 77 -7.63 37.68 -4.54
CA VAL A 77 -8.31 36.75 -5.46
C VAL A 77 -7.80 35.32 -5.19
N GLN A 78 -6.48 35.13 -5.05
CA GLN A 78 -5.92 33.79 -4.77
C GLN A 78 -6.36 33.26 -3.39
N ILE A 79 -6.42 34.11 -2.36
CA ILE A 79 -6.94 33.71 -1.04
C ILE A 79 -8.40 33.25 -1.14
N GLN A 80 -9.25 33.95 -1.89
CA GLN A 80 -10.64 33.54 -2.08
C GLN A 80 -10.77 32.21 -2.88
N LEU A 81 -9.90 31.98 -3.86
CA LEU A 81 -9.89 30.74 -4.66
C LEU A 81 -9.42 29.53 -3.86
N PHE A 82 -8.64 29.72 -2.81
CA PHE A 82 -8.15 28.61 -2.00
C PHE A 82 -9.27 27.84 -1.30
N ALA A 83 -10.23 28.56 -0.71
CA ALA A 83 -11.30 27.94 0.08
C ALA A 83 -12.16 26.95 -0.74
N PRO A 84 -12.67 27.28 -1.94
CA PRO A 84 -13.43 26.32 -2.74
C PRO A 84 -12.56 25.17 -3.27
N LEU A 85 -11.28 25.41 -3.62
CA LEU A 85 -10.38 24.34 -4.05
C LEU A 85 -10.09 23.35 -2.90
N ALA A 86 -9.83 23.87 -1.70
CA ALA A 86 -9.62 23.06 -0.51
C ALA A 86 -10.88 22.27 -0.13
N ALA A 87 -12.06 22.92 -0.15
CA ALA A 87 -13.34 22.27 0.10
C ALA A 87 -13.61 21.13 -0.90
N LEU A 88 -13.38 21.39 -2.20
CA LEU A 88 -13.52 20.38 -3.24
C LEU A 88 -12.55 19.21 -3.04
N SER A 89 -11.29 19.48 -2.69
CA SER A 89 -10.28 18.45 -2.39
C SER A 89 -10.73 17.56 -1.24
N ILE A 90 -11.21 18.14 -0.14
CA ILE A 90 -11.70 17.43 1.03
C ILE A 90 -12.93 16.58 0.67
N LEU A 91 -13.89 17.15 -0.07
CA LEU A 91 -15.08 16.42 -0.50
C LEU A 91 -14.74 15.22 -1.38
N LEU A 92 -13.84 15.39 -2.34
CA LEU A 92 -13.37 14.30 -3.20
C LEU A 92 -12.62 13.22 -2.40
N ALA A 93 -11.81 13.60 -1.41
CA ALA A 93 -11.14 12.67 -0.52
C ALA A 93 -12.15 11.83 0.28
N ALA A 94 -13.16 12.48 0.90
CA ALA A 94 -14.21 11.78 1.64
C ALA A 94 -15.03 10.85 0.71
N THR A 95 -15.39 11.33 -0.49
CA THR A 95 -16.12 10.54 -1.48
C THR A 95 -15.31 9.35 -1.99
N SER A 96 -14.00 9.50 -2.14
CA SER A 96 -13.07 8.41 -2.48
C SER A 96 -13.07 7.31 -1.42
N VAL A 97 -13.02 7.67 -0.12
CA VAL A 97 -13.09 6.71 0.98
C VAL A 97 -14.42 5.95 0.94
N TRP A 98 -15.54 6.67 0.81
CA TRP A 98 -16.87 6.05 0.72
C TRP A 98 -16.98 5.07 -0.46
N GLY A 99 -16.50 5.47 -1.63
CA GLY A 99 -16.54 4.64 -2.83
C GLY A 99 -15.69 3.37 -2.69
N ARG A 100 -14.46 3.51 -2.16
CA ARG A 100 -13.57 2.35 -1.89
C ARG A 100 -14.18 1.37 -0.91
N MET A 101 -14.66 1.85 0.25
CA MET A 101 -15.27 0.99 1.26
C MET A 101 -16.55 0.32 0.74
N THR A 102 -17.31 0.98 -0.13
CA THR A 102 -18.48 0.39 -0.78
C THR A 102 -18.08 -0.73 -1.74
N ALA A 103 -17.01 -0.54 -2.52
CA ALA A 103 -16.47 -1.58 -3.41
C ALA A 103 -15.95 -2.80 -2.62
N GLN A 104 -15.18 -2.55 -1.58
CA GLN A 104 -14.62 -3.58 -0.70
C GLN A 104 -15.73 -4.39 -0.04
N ARG A 105 -16.71 -3.72 0.58
CA ARG A 105 -17.87 -4.35 1.21
C ARG A 105 -18.65 -5.21 0.22
N GLY A 106 -18.96 -4.67 -0.95
CA GLY A 106 -19.72 -5.39 -1.98
C GLY A 106 -19.00 -6.63 -2.51
N TRP A 107 -17.69 -6.55 -2.70
CA TRP A 107 -16.87 -7.70 -3.12
C TRP A 107 -16.77 -8.74 -2.02
N ARG A 108 -16.43 -8.31 -0.79
CA ARG A 108 -16.36 -9.19 0.38
C ARG A 108 -17.68 -9.95 0.61
N GLU A 109 -18.82 -9.24 0.63
CA GLU A 109 -20.15 -9.85 0.81
C GLU A 109 -20.41 -10.92 -0.25
N ALA A 110 -20.17 -10.60 -1.51
CA ALA A 110 -20.46 -11.49 -2.61
C ALA A 110 -19.55 -12.73 -2.62
N LEU A 111 -18.24 -12.57 -2.35
CA LEU A 111 -17.30 -13.70 -2.27
C LEU A 111 -17.56 -14.55 -1.03
N THR A 112 -17.82 -13.93 0.13
CA THR A 112 -18.11 -14.67 1.36
C THR A 112 -19.39 -15.51 1.21
N ARG A 113 -20.46 -14.95 0.66
CA ARG A 113 -21.72 -15.71 0.41
C ARG A 113 -21.49 -16.86 -0.56
N HIS A 114 -20.69 -16.64 -1.61
CA HIS A 114 -20.35 -17.68 -2.58
C HIS A 114 -19.59 -18.84 -1.94
N VAL A 115 -18.57 -18.54 -1.12
CA VAL A 115 -17.76 -19.57 -0.43
C VAL A 115 -18.59 -20.29 0.64
N ILE A 116 -19.38 -19.57 1.45
CA ILE A 116 -20.25 -20.17 2.48
C ILE A 116 -21.26 -21.12 1.85
N ALA A 117 -21.92 -20.72 0.76
CA ALA A 117 -22.92 -21.57 0.08
C ALA A 117 -22.29 -22.90 -0.39
N ARG A 118 -21.06 -22.87 -0.93
CA ARG A 118 -20.34 -24.06 -1.35
C ARG A 118 -19.85 -24.92 -0.17
N TRP A 119 -19.41 -24.28 0.90
CA TRP A 119 -18.89 -24.92 2.11
C TRP A 119 -19.98 -25.68 2.88
N MET A 120 -21.20 -25.09 2.95
CA MET A 120 -22.35 -25.70 3.64
C MET A 120 -23.08 -26.75 2.79
N ALA A 121 -22.94 -26.74 1.47
CA ALA A 121 -23.61 -27.69 0.58
C ALA A 121 -23.14 -29.13 0.90
N ASN A 122 -24.07 -30.08 0.89
CA ASN A 122 -23.82 -31.52 1.08
C ASN A 122 -22.95 -31.85 2.32
N ASN A 123 -23.00 -31.04 3.37
CA ASN A 123 -22.21 -31.17 4.59
C ASN A 123 -20.69 -31.21 4.34
N ARG A 124 -20.19 -30.52 3.30
CA ARG A 124 -18.75 -30.46 2.96
C ARG A 124 -17.89 -29.91 4.08
N TYR A 125 -18.46 -29.07 4.97
CA TYR A 125 -17.74 -28.60 6.16
C TYR A 125 -17.24 -29.72 7.07
N LEU A 126 -17.94 -30.87 7.14
CA LEU A 126 -17.49 -32.05 7.89
C LEU A 126 -16.38 -32.81 7.15
N GLN A 127 -16.48 -32.90 5.83
CA GLN A 127 -15.49 -33.61 4.99
C GLN A 127 -14.16 -32.86 4.94
N LEU A 128 -14.19 -31.53 4.90
CA LEU A 128 -12.99 -30.67 4.92
C LEU A 128 -12.16 -30.84 6.18
N ASN A 129 -12.79 -31.01 7.35
CA ASN A 129 -12.08 -31.25 8.61
C ASN A 129 -11.22 -32.53 8.59
N GLY A 130 -11.62 -33.54 7.80
CA GLY A 130 -10.86 -34.76 7.61
C GLY A 130 -9.70 -34.66 6.61
N LEU A 131 -9.81 -33.77 5.64
CA LEU A 131 -8.82 -33.56 4.56
C LEU A 131 -7.73 -32.54 4.95
N MET A 132 -8.10 -31.50 5.66
CA MET A 132 -7.20 -30.46 6.15
C MET A 132 -6.68 -30.84 7.54
N ARG A 133 -5.67 -31.71 7.59
CA ARG A 133 -5.07 -32.14 8.86
C ARG A 133 -4.36 -30.97 9.56
N GLY A 134 -5.00 -30.44 10.61
CA GLY A 134 -4.29 -30.00 11.83
C GLY A 134 -3.98 -28.52 12.02
N THR A 135 -4.00 -27.62 11.04
CA THR A 135 -3.55 -26.22 11.29
C THR A 135 -4.37 -25.12 10.64
N GLU A 136 -5.40 -25.42 9.89
CA GLU A 136 -6.05 -24.43 9.05
C GLU A 136 -7.57 -24.42 9.23
N ASN A 137 -8.05 -23.62 10.20
CA ASN A 137 -9.48 -23.43 10.45
C ASN A 137 -10.18 -22.79 9.25
N PRO A 138 -11.06 -23.49 8.50
CA PRO A 138 -11.81 -22.94 7.36
C PRO A 138 -12.60 -21.69 7.75
N GLU A 139 -13.10 -21.63 8.98
CA GLU A 139 -13.85 -20.49 9.53
C GLU A 139 -12.98 -19.23 9.56
N TYR A 140 -11.73 -19.34 9.96
CA TYR A 140 -10.79 -18.20 9.97
C TYR A 140 -10.53 -17.70 8.54
N ARG A 141 -10.37 -18.60 7.58
CA ARG A 141 -10.18 -18.25 6.16
C ARG A 141 -11.41 -17.52 5.61
N ILE A 142 -12.61 -17.97 5.94
CA ILE A 142 -13.87 -17.34 5.52
C ILE A 142 -14.04 -15.98 6.19
N ALA A 143 -13.76 -15.87 7.50
CA ALA A 143 -14.02 -14.65 8.27
C ALA A 143 -12.94 -13.57 8.04
N VAL A 144 -11.66 -13.96 8.02
CA VAL A 144 -10.51 -13.04 8.03
C VAL A 144 -9.82 -12.97 6.67
N ASP A 145 -9.43 -14.11 6.09
CA ASP A 145 -8.64 -14.08 4.85
C ASP A 145 -9.44 -13.58 3.65
N ILE A 146 -10.73 -13.90 3.53
CA ILE A 146 -11.59 -13.32 2.49
C ILE A 146 -11.63 -11.79 2.63
N ARG A 147 -11.72 -11.25 3.85
CA ARG A 147 -11.69 -9.81 4.08
C ARG A 147 -10.41 -9.20 3.55
N VAL A 148 -9.24 -9.70 3.99
CA VAL A 148 -7.95 -9.15 3.55
C VAL A 148 -7.76 -9.30 2.05
N SER A 149 -8.17 -10.45 1.47
CA SER A 149 -8.05 -10.72 0.03
C SER A 149 -8.97 -9.87 -0.85
N THR A 150 -10.04 -9.28 -0.30
CA THR A 150 -10.97 -8.40 -1.04
C THR A 150 -10.73 -6.92 -0.79
N ASP A 151 -10.29 -6.54 0.42
CA ASP A 151 -10.08 -5.14 0.79
C ASP A 151 -8.79 -4.58 0.19
N ALA A 152 -7.67 -5.29 0.37
CA ALA A 152 -6.36 -4.82 -0.06
C ALA A 152 -6.22 -4.59 -1.58
N PRO A 153 -6.74 -5.44 -2.51
CA PRO A 153 -6.60 -5.21 -3.93
C PRO A 153 -7.27 -3.92 -4.43
N VAL A 154 -8.41 -3.54 -3.84
CA VAL A 154 -9.11 -2.31 -4.22
C VAL A 154 -8.26 -1.10 -3.85
N ASP A 155 -7.74 -1.06 -2.62
CA ASP A 155 -6.87 0.02 -2.15
C ASP A 155 -5.57 0.08 -2.96
N LEU A 156 -4.89 -1.06 -3.12
CA LEU A 156 -3.61 -1.14 -3.83
C LEU A 156 -3.74 -0.74 -5.29
N ALA A 157 -4.79 -1.21 -5.97
CA ALA A 157 -5.02 -0.88 -7.39
C ALA A 157 -5.32 0.61 -7.60
N LEU A 158 -6.20 1.19 -6.78
CA LEU A 158 -6.54 2.62 -6.88
C LEU A 158 -5.36 3.52 -6.49
N ALA A 159 -4.64 3.18 -5.42
CA ALA A 159 -3.46 3.94 -4.99
C ALA A 159 -2.34 3.86 -6.04
N PHE A 160 -2.09 2.69 -6.63
CA PHE A 160 -1.12 2.55 -7.72
C PHE A 160 -1.51 3.35 -8.96
N PHE A 161 -2.77 3.25 -9.37
CA PHE A 161 -3.27 4.01 -10.52
C PHE A 161 -3.16 5.52 -10.27
N SER A 162 -3.59 5.98 -9.09
CA SER A 162 -3.44 7.39 -8.68
C SER A 162 -1.98 7.83 -8.69
N SER A 163 -1.09 7.04 -8.10
CA SER A 163 0.34 7.33 -8.04
C SER A 163 0.97 7.44 -9.43
N LEU A 164 0.63 6.50 -10.33
CA LEU A 164 1.14 6.48 -11.70
C LEU A 164 0.71 7.73 -12.50
N ILE A 165 -0.58 8.04 -12.51
CA ILE A 165 -1.07 9.22 -13.27
C ILE A 165 -0.59 10.53 -12.66
N THR A 166 -0.47 10.60 -11.33
CA THR A 166 0.11 11.76 -10.63
C THR A 166 1.57 11.93 -11.03
N ALA A 167 2.39 10.87 -11.01
CA ALA A 167 3.78 10.94 -11.45
C ALA A 167 3.91 11.44 -12.89
N VAL A 168 3.14 10.87 -13.83
CA VAL A 168 3.15 11.28 -15.25
C VAL A 168 2.76 12.75 -15.41
N THR A 169 1.71 13.18 -14.72
CA THR A 169 1.23 14.57 -14.81
C THR A 169 2.26 15.55 -14.27
N PHE A 170 2.81 15.28 -13.09
CA PHE A 170 3.79 16.17 -12.46
C PHE A 170 5.18 16.09 -13.08
N PHE A 171 5.54 15.00 -13.77
CA PHE A 171 6.68 15.02 -14.69
C PHE A 171 6.49 16.05 -15.81
N GLY A 172 5.27 16.13 -16.36
CA GLY A 172 4.94 17.18 -17.33
C GLY A 172 5.14 18.59 -16.76
N VAL A 173 4.71 18.83 -15.52
CA VAL A 173 4.92 20.12 -14.83
C VAL A 173 6.41 20.40 -14.63
N LEU A 174 7.18 19.44 -14.11
CA LEU A 174 8.62 19.59 -13.92
C LEU A 174 9.37 19.84 -15.23
N TRP A 175 8.94 19.20 -16.30
CA TRP A 175 9.53 19.40 -17.63
C TRP A 175 9.26 20.78 -18.20
N THR A 176 7.99 21.24 -18.14
CA THR A 176 7.58 22.49 -18.76
C THR A 176 8.01 23.73 -17.94
N VAL A 177 7.90 23.69 -16.62
CA VAL A 177 8.25 24.80 -15.72
C VAL A 177 9.76 24.80 -15.44
N GLY A 178 10.34 23.63 -15.22
CA GLY A 178 11.78 23.48 -14.97
C GLY A 178 12.64 23.87 -16.17
N GLY A 179 12.21 23.51 -17.39
CA GLY A 179 12.93 23.81 -18.62
C GLY A 179 14.35 23.19 -18.67
N SER A 180 15.33 23.93 -19.19
CA SER A 180 16.74 23.55 -19.26
C SER A 180 17.60 24.36 -18.29
N ILE A 181 18.73 23.80 -17.89
CA ILE A 181 19.79 24.52 -17.15
C ILE A 181 21.09 24.46 -17.95
N ASP A 182 21.79 25.60 -18.01
CA ASP A 182 23.12 25.68 -18.64
C ASP A 182 24.18 25.61 -17.55
N ILE A 183 25.01 24.58 -17.60
CA ILE A 183 26.11 24.38 -16.67
C ILE A 183 27.40 24.61 -17.42
N THR A 184 28.19 25.60 -17.01
CA THR A 184 29.55 25.86 -17.53
C THR A 184 30.55 25.07 -16.72
N LEU A 185 31.05 23.98 -17.27
CA LEU A 185 32.10 23.17 -16.66
C LEU A 185 33.37 23.18 -17.57
N PHE A 186 34.50 23.59 -17.05
CA PHE A 186 35.77 23.65 -17.80
C PHE A 186 35.70 24.42 -19.14
N GLY A 187 34.85 25.47 -19.21
CA GLY A 187 34.70 26.29 -20.42
C GLY A 187 33.78 25.72 -21.51
N LEU A 188 33.17 24.57 -21.25
CA LEU A 188 32.09 23.98 -22.07
C LEU A 188 30.76 24.27 -21.45
N THR A 189 29.81 24.88 -22.18
CA THR A 189 28.43 25.04 -21.77
C THR A 189 27.64 23.83 -22.17
N LEU A 190 27.17 23.07 -21.15
CA LEU A 190 26.30 21.91 -21.35
C LEU A 190 24.88 22.31 -20.97
N THR A 191 23.96 22.29 -21.93
CA THR A 191 22.53 22.51 -21.69
C THR A 191 21.84 21.19 -21.38
N ILE A 192 21.34 21.04 -20.16
CA ILE A 192 20.61 19.83 -19.72
C ILE A 192 19.12 20.12 -19.76
N PRO A 193 18.36 19.56 -20.74
CA PRO A 193 16.92 19.70 -20.77
C PRO A 193 16.26 18.83 -19.71
N GLY A 194 15.20 19.33 -19.05
CA GLY A 194 14.46 18.57 -18.06
C GLY A 194 15.26 18.15 -16.83
N TYR A 195 16.28 18.90 -16.45
CA TYR A 195 17.19 18.58 -15.33
C TYR A 195 16.47 18.27 -14.02
N LEU A 196 15.29 18.87 -13.78
CA LEU A 196 14.47 18.59 -12.59
C LEU A 196 13.83 17.20 -12.63
N VAL A 197 13.46 16.72 -13.82
CA VAL A 197 12.95 15.36 -14.01
C VAL A 197 14.08 14.36 -13.73
N ILE A 198 15.27 14.62 -14.24
CA ILE A 198 16.46 13.80 -13.96
C ILE A 198 16.75 13.83 -12.45
N GLY A 199 16.74 15.02 -11.84
CA GLY A 199 16.96 15.22 -10.41
C GLY A 199 15.99 14.44 -9.54
N VAL A 200 14.67 14.48 -9.83
CA VAL A 200 13.68 13.75 -9.05
C VAL A 200 13.80 12.23 -9.24
N ILE A 201 14.13 11.74 -10.43
CA ILE A 201 14.35 10.32 -10.69
C ILE A 201 15.58 9.81 -9.91
N LEU A 202 16.70 10.53 -10.00
CA LEU A 202 17.92 10.16 -9.27
C LEU A 202 17.70 10.19 -7.76
N TYR A 203 17.09 11.26 -7.25
CA TYR A 203 16.77 11.41 -5.84
C TYR A 203 15.82 10.32 -5.34
N SER A 204 14.72 10.07 -6.06
CA SER A 204 13.75 9.04 -5.70
C SER A 204 14.35 7.64 -5.75
N THR A 205 15.18 7.34 -6.75
CA THR A 205 15.89 6.06 -6.85
C THR A 205 16.85 5.86 -5.69
N LEU A 206 17.61 6.91 -5.33
CA LEU A 206 18.53 6.88 -4.20
C LEU A 206 17.78 6.63 -2.87
N MET A 207 16.70 7.38 -2.61
CA MET A 207 15.91 7.26 -1.37
C MET A 207 15.17 5.92 -1.29
N SER A 208 14.57 5.46 -2.40
CA SER A 208 13.92 4.14 -2.46
C SER A 208 14.94 3.01 -2.29
N GLY A 209 16.12 3.13 -2.88
CA GLY A 209 17.23 2.19 -2.68
C GLY A 209 17.70 2.14 -1.22
N LEU A 210 17.91 3.31 -0.60
CA LEU A 210 18.28 3.42 0.82
C LEU A 210 17.20 2.80 1.73
N MET A 211 15.92 3.10 1.47
CA MET A 211 14.80 2.53 2.22
C MET A 211 14.72 1.01 2.07
N THR A 212 14.96 0.49 0.86
CA THR A 212 14.99 -0.96 0.59
C THR A 212 16.15 -1.64 1.32
N VAL A 213 17.34 -1.07 1.30
CA VAL A 213 18.53 -1.61 1.97
C VAL A 213 18.32 -1.65 3.49
N VAL A 214 17.77 -0.60 4.08
CA VAL A 214 17.55 -0.55 5.53
C VAL A 214 16.30 -1.34 5.92
N GLY A 215 15.25 -1.33 5.10
CA GLY A 215 13.97 -1.98 5.39
C GLY A 215 13.93 -3.49 5.17
N HIS A 216 14.89 -4.09 4.44
CA HIS A 216 14.80 -5.49 4.03
C HIS A 216 14.79 -6.48 5.21
N HIS A 217 15.40 -6.14 6.34
CA HIS A 217 15.39 -6.97 7.55
C HIS A 217 14.07 -6.89 8.34
N LEU A 218 13.21 -5.89 8.07
CA LEU A 218 11.99 -5.67 8.84
C LEU A 218 11.05 -6.88 8.82
N ALA A 219 10.88 -7.50 7.64
CA ALA A 219 10.01 -8.66 7.49
C ALA A 219 10.50 -9.86 8.32
N SER A 220 11.81 -10.13 8.29
CA SER A 220 12.39 -11.24 9.08
C SER A 220 12.33 -10.99 10.59
N VAL A 221 12.47 -9.74 11.04
CA VAL A 221 12.32 -9.38 12.45
C VAL A 221 10.88 -9.57 12.92
N ILE A 222 9.89 -9.15 12.11
CA ILE A 222 8.46 -9.35 12.40
C ILE A 222 8.13 -10.84 12.45
N GLU A 223 8.64 -11.64 11.51
CA GLU A 223 8.42 -13.09 11.49
C GLU A 223 8.97 -13.77 12.75
N ARG A 224 10.20 -13.44 13.15
CA ARG A 224 10.82 -13.97 14.38
C ARG A 224 10.09 -13.52 15.65
N LEU A 225 9.60 -12.27 15.69
CA LEU A 225 8.78 -11.78 16.79
C LEU A 225 7.48 -12.60 16.88
N ASN A 226 6.76 -12.77 15.78
CA ASN A 226 5.52 -13.56 15.72
C ASN A 226 5.74 -15.02 16.13
N GLN A 227 6.86 -15.61 15.71
CA GLN A 227 7.26 -16.95 16.13
C GLN A 227 7.50 -17.03 17.66
N SER A 228 8.25 -16.09 18.21
CA SER A 228 8.53 -16.02 19.66
C SER A 228 7.24 -15.80 20.47
N GLU A 229 6.31 -14.99 19.97
CA GLU A 229 4.99 -14.80 20.60
C GLU A 229 4.15 -16.09 20.55
N ALA A 230 4.21 -16.85 19.44
CA ALA A 230 3.53 -18.13 19.31
C ALA A 230 4.10 -19.17 20.30
N GLU A 231 5.44 -19.23 20.45
CA GLU A 231 6.10 -20.08 21.42
C GLU A 231 5.75 -19.70 22.87
N PHE A 232 5.71 -18.42 23.19
CA PHE A 232 5.28 -17.93 24.51
C PHE A 232 3.82 -18.29 24.79
N ARG A 233 2.92 -18.16 23.81
CA ARG A 233 1.52 -18.56 23.94
C ARG A 233 1.37 -20.06 24.14
N ALA A 234 2.11 -20.87 23.39
CA ALA A 234 2.11 -22.33 23.54
C ALA A 234 2.57 -22.76 24.95
N ALA A 235 3.61 -22.11 25.50
CA ALA A 235 4.07 -22.36 26.87
C ALA A 235 3.00 -21.97 27.91
N ALA A 236 2.29 -20.86 27.71
CA ALA A 236 1.20 -20.43 28.58
C ALA A 236 -0.03 -21.37 28.51
N ASP A 237 -0.37 -21.86 27.31
CA ASP A 237 -1.47 -22.84 27.14
C ASP A 237 -1.13 -24.20 27.75
N ALA A 238 0.13 -24.66 27.63
CA ALA A 238 0.61 -25.88 28.28
C ALA A 238 0.51 -25.79 29.81
N PHE A 239 0.85 -24.61 30.37
CA PHE A 239 0.70 -24.36 31.81
C PHE A 239 -0.77 -24.45 32.26
N ARG A 240 -1.71 -23.97 31.46
CA ARG A 240 -3.16 -24.02 31.78
C ARG A 240 -3.72 -25.45 31.66
N GLY A 241 -3.29 -26.21 30.65
CA GLY A 241 -3.82 -27.57 30.37
C GLY A 241 -3.51 -28.61 31.43
N GLU A 242 -2.41 -28.42 32.21
CA GLU A 242 -1.96 -29.37 33.20
C GLU A 242 -2.42 -29.08 34.64
N GLN A 243 -3.24 -28.03 34.87
CA GLN A 243 -3.76 -27.68 36.21
C GLN A 243 -4.68 -28.74 36.82
N GLY A 244 -4.96 -29.84 36.12
CA GLY A 244 -5.71 -31.01 36.64
C GLY A 244 -4.93 -32.02 37.42
N SER A 245 -3.60 -31.92 37.51
CA SER A 245 -2.74 -32.88 38.25
C SER A 245 -2.12 -32.18 39.47
N HIS A 246 -2.48 -32.70 40.64
CA HIS A 246 -2.12 -32.17 41.96
C HIS A 246 -0.62 -31.89 42.19
N ASP A 247 -0.36 -30.70 42.68
CA ASP A 247 0.63 -30.30 43.70
C ASP A 247 2.08 -30.80 43.52
N ASN A 248 2.82 -30.11 42.59
CA ASN A 248 4.27 -30.16 42.65
C ASN A 248 4.83 -28.72 42.51
N HIS A 249 5.14 -28.06 43.64
CA HIS A 249 5.76 -26.73 43.70
C HIS A 249 7.05 -26.64 42.86
N VAL A 250 7.79 -27.74 42.68
CA VAL A 250 9.01 -27.80 41.86
C VAL A 250 8.68 -27.68 40.37
N VAL A 251 7.68 -28.40 39.87
CA VAL A 251 7.23 -28.37 38.47
C VAL A 251 6.67 -27.00 38.11
N ASN A 252 5.96 -26.33 39.02
CA ASN A 252 5.48 -24.97 38.84
C ASN A 252 6.61 -23.94 38.77
N GLY A 253 7.71 -24.16 39.49
CA GLY A 253 8.90 -23.31 39.45
C GLY A 253 9.64 -23.38 38.11
N GLU A 254 9.85 -24.59 37.59
CA GLU A 254 10.50 -24.82 36.29
C GLU A 254 9.70 -24.24 35.14
N LYS A 255 8.39 -24.48 35.11
CA LYS A 255 7.49 -23.95 34.08
C LYS A 255 7.40 -22.42 34.09
N ARG A 256 7.39 -21.81 35.29
CA ARG A 256 7.46 -20.36 35.45
C ARG A 256 8.77 -19.80 34.91
N SER A 257 9.88 -20.51 35.12
CA SER A 257 11.19 -20.16 34.56
C SER A 257 11.19 -20.27 33.04
N GLU A 258 10.65 -21.36 32.50
CA GLU A 258 10.51 -21.53 31.04
C GLU A 258 9.67 -20.41 30.40
N MET A 259 8.52 -20.10 30.98
CA MET A 259 7.64 -19.02 30.49
C MET A 259 8.34 -17.65 30.55
N SER A 260 9.15 -17.40 31.62
CA SER A 260 9.98 -16.21 31.74
C SER A 260 11.04 -16.14 30.64
N LEU A 261 11.70 -17.25 30.30
CA LEU A 261 12.68 -17.31 29.21
C LEU A 261 12.04 -17.03 27.86
N LYS A 262 10.84 -17.61 27.59
CA LYS A 262 10.09 -17.33 26.34
C LYS A 262 9.67 -15.86 26.25
N LEU A 263 9.21 -15.26 27.35
CA LEU A 263 8.92 -13.82 27.42
C LEU A 263 10.16 -12.98 27.14
N GLN A 264 11.32 -13.34 27.68
CA GLN A 264 12.57 -12.63 27.39
C GLN A 264 12.93 -12.69 25.89
N ALA A 265 12.71 -13.82 25.22
CA ALA A 265 12.91 -13.93 23.79
C ALA A 265 11.98 -13.00 22.99
N VAL A 266 10.70 -12.88 23.38
CA VAL A 266 9.75 -11.93 22.78
C VAL A 266 10.27 -10.50 22.97
N LEU A 267 10.70 -10.12 24.18
CA LEU A 267 11.20 -8.77 24.47
C LEU A 267 12.50 -8.43 23.72
N LEU A 268 13.37 -9.41 23.46
CA LEU A 268 14.57 -9.23 22.63
C LEU A 268 14.20 -8.92 21.18
N TRP A 269 13.29 -9.68 20.58
CA TRP A 269 12.82 -9.42 19.22
C TRP A 269 12.01 -8.13 19.11
N TRP A 270 11.25 -7.77 20.15
CA TRP A 270 10.57 -6.48 20.23
C TRP A 270 11.57 -5.31 20.22
N ARG A 271 12.67 -5.43 20.96
CA ARG A 271 13.74 -4.43 20.96
C ARG A 271 14.39 -4.30 19.56
N GLU A 272 14.63 -5.42 18.88
CA GLU A 272 15.16 -5.41 17.51
C GLU A 272 14.17 -4.75 16.53
N LEU A 273 12.88 -5.03 16.69
CA LEU A 273 11.83 -4.36 15.93
C LEU A 273 11.84 -2.84 16.15
N CYS A 274 11.96 -2.39 17.41
CA CYS A 274 12.07 -0.97 17.73
C CYS A 274 13.27 -0.31 17.01
N TRP A 275 14.44 -0.95 17.04
CA TRP A 275 15.63 -0.45 16.34
C TRP A 275 15.43 -0.39 14.83
N GLN A 276 14.82 -1.41 14.26
CA GLN A 276 14.54 -1.46 12.83
C GLN A 276 13.53 -0.37 12.41
N LEU A 277 12.47 -0.18 13.18
CA LEU A 277 11.48 0.89 12.97
C LEU A 277 12.10 2.27 13.12
N MET A 278 13.00 2.48 14.10
CA MET A 278 13.73 3.75 14.24
C MET A 278 14.57 4.06 12.99
N ARG A 279 15.33 3.09 12.47
CA ARG A 279 16.15 3.27 11.25
C ARG A 279 15.29 3.62 10.05
N THR A 280 14.18 2.92 9.83
CA THR A 280 13.26 3.21 8.72
C THR A 280 12.57 4.56 8.89
N THR A 281 12.20 4.93 10.12
CA THR A 281 11.61 6.22 10.45
C THR A 281 12.59 7.36 10.17
N LEU A 282 13.87 7.23 10.55
CA LEU A 282 14.91 8.23 10.26
C LEU A 282 15.03 8.50 8.76
N ILE A 283 15.03 7.44 7.95
CA ILE A 283 15.10 7.60 6.48
C ILE A 283 13.83 8.26 5.95
N SER A 284 12.65 7.81 6.38
CA SER A 284 11.37 8.33 5.91
C SER A 284 11.20 9.81 6.26
N HIS A 285 11.47 10.18 7.52
CA HIS A 285 11.43 11.59 7.95
C HIS A 285 12.54 12.42 7.31
N GLY A 286 13.76 11.88 7.21
CA GLY A 286 14.86 12.53 6.51
C GLY A 286 14.51 12.84 5.05
N ASN A 287 13.88 11.87 4.36
CA ASN A 287 13.36 12.04 3.00
C ASN A 287 12.28 13.14 2.93
N SER A 288 11.32 13.12 3.85
CA SER A 288 10.24 14.12 3.88
C SER A 288 10.76 15.56 4.06
N LEU A 289 11.82 15.74 4.85
CA LEU A 289 12.44 17.04 5.07
C LEU A 289 13.39 17.45 3.93
N SER A 290 14.13 16.50 3.36
CA SER A 290 15.15 16.81 2.35
C SER A 290 14.57 16.98 0.94
N ALA A 291 13.46 16.32 0.59
CA ALA A 291 12.89 16.39 -0.75
C ALA A 291 12.55 17.84 -1.19
N PRO A 292 11.85 18.68 -0.41
CA PRO A 292 11.60 20.07 -0.79
C PRO A 292 12.89 20.89 -0.84
N VAL A 293 13.85 20.63 0.05
CA VAL A 293 15.14 21.35 0.07
C VAL A 293 15.96 21.03 -1.19
N VAL A 294 16.01 19.77 -1.60
CA VAL A 294 16.68 19.36 -2.85
C VAL A 294 16.04 20.03 -4.05
N ALA A 295 14.70 20.09 -4.09
CA ALA A 295 13.98 20.79 -5.15
C ALA A 295 14.35 22.28 -5.20
N TRP A 296 14.41 22.95 -4.05
CA TRP A 296 14.82 24.36 -3.98
C TRP A 296 16.24 24.54 -4.45
N VAL A 297 17.18 23.73 -3.96
CA VAL A 297 18.61 23.81 -4.37
C VAL A 297 18.76 23.68 -5.87
N LEU A 298 18.00 22.80 -6.51
CA LEU A 298 18.00 22.62 -7.96
C LEU A 298 17.38 23.83 -8.71
N CYS A 299 16.41 24.54 -8.13
CA CYS A 299 15.72 25.68 -8.74
C CYS A 299 16.40 27.03 -8.47
N VAL A 300 17.11 27.18 -7.33
CA VAL A 300 17.73 28.45 -6.88
C VAL A 300 18.62 29.11 -7.95
N PRO A 301 19.50 28.41 -8.69
CA PRO A 301 20.31 29.04 -9.72
C PRO A 301 19.49 29.77 -10.80
N LYS A 302 18.37 29.20 -11.22
CA LYS A 302 17.44 29.81 -12.18
C LYS A 302 16.65 30.98 -11.59
N TYR A 303 16.24 30.87 -10.36
CA TYR A 303 15.57 31.96 -9.65
C TYR A 303 16.50 33.17 -9.48
N LEU A 304 17.74 32.94 -9.03
CA LEU A 304 18.74 34.02 -8.86
C LEU A 304 19.16 34.68 -10.18
N SER A 305 19.13 33.95 -11.29
CA SER A 305 19.39 34.50 -12.61
C SER A 305 18.19 35.27 -13.20
N GLY A 306 17.03 35.31 -12.52
CA GLY A 306 15.79 35.94 -13.01
C GLY A 306 15.06 35.12 -14.09
N ALA A 307 15.52 33.90 -14.39
CA ALA A 307 14.90 33.05 -15.40
C ALA A 307 13.71 32.24 -14.87
N MET A 308 13.42 32.35 -13.57
CA MET A 308 12.31 31.67 -12.89
C MET A 308 11.71 32.60 -11.82
N SER A 309 10.38 32.69 -11.71
CA SER A 309 9.70 33.46 -10.67
C SER A 309 9.66 32.66 -9.33
N LEU A 310 9.33 33.34 -8.23
CA LEU A 310 9.14 32.72 -6.92
C LEU A 310 7.98 31.71 -6.96
N GLY A 311 6.92 32.02 -7.66
CA GLY A 311 5.79 31.10 -7.85
C GLY A 311 6.16 29.87 -8.66
N GLU A 312 6.98 30.00 -9.70
CA GLU A 312 7.49 28.86 -10.47
C GLU A 312 8.42 27.99 -9.63
N LEU A 313 9.26 28.59 -8.77
CA LEU A 313 10.13 27.86 -7.84
C LEU A 313 9.31 27.03 -6.84
N THR A 314 8.31 27.65 -6.20
CA THR A 314 7.46 26.96 -5.22
C THR A 314 6.56 25.90 -5.88
N GLN A 315 6.01 26.17 -7.06
CA GLN A 315 5.26 25.23 -7.87
C GLN A 315 6.10 23.98 -8.19
N THR A 316 7.31 24.21 -8.65
CA THR A 316 8.24 23.14 -9.05
C THR A 316 8.68 22.30 -7.85
N ALA A 317 8.96 22.93 -6.71
CA ALA A 317 9.28 22.23 -5.48
C ALA A 317 8.12 21.33 -5.01
N ALA A 318 6.89 21.84 -5.04
CA ALA A 318 5.70 21.05 -4.73
C ALA A 318 5.51 19.89 -5.72
N ALA A 319 5.72 20.12 -7.03
CA ALA A 319 5.67 19.07 -8.05
C ALA A 319 6.74 17.98 -7.83
N PHE A 320 7.97 18.39 -7.46
CA PHE A 320 9.06 17.46 -7.15
C PHE A 320 8.70 16.52 -5.99
N VAL A 321 8.20 17.07 -4.88
CA VAL A 321 7.76 16.28 -3.72
C VAL A 321 6.61 15.35 -4.09
N THR A 322 5.68 15.82 -4.93
CA THR A 322 4.54 15.00 -5.40
C THR A 322 5.02 13.80 -6.22
N VAL A 323 5.94 14.00 -7.16
CA VAL A 323 6.52 12.91 -7.96
C VAL A 323 7.30 11.95 -7.06
N GLN A 324 8.13 12.46 -6.16
CA GLN A 324 8.92 11.66 -5.23
C GLN A 324 8.01 10.76 -4.36
N SER A 325 6.89 11.30 -3.84
CA SER A 325 5.90 10.51 -3.09
C SER A 325 5.26 9.41 -3.93
N ALA A 326 5.03 9.67 -5.22
CA ALA A 326 4.52 8.67 -6.14
C ALA A 326 5.49 7.50 -6.36
N PHE A 327 6.79 7.76 -6.38
CA PHE A 327 7.83 6.71 -6.47
C PHE A 327 7.88 5.83 -5.22
N ASN A 328 7.63 6.38 -4.05
CA ASN A 328 7.67 5.63 -2.79
C ASN A 328 6.51 4.64 -2.66
N TRP A 329 5.47 4.75 -3.49
CA TRP A 329 4.26 3.93 -3.37
C TRP A 329 4.55 2.43 -3.24
N LEU A 330 5.46 1.87 -4.03
CA LEU A 330 5.78 0.44 -3.99
C LEU A 330 6.43 0.04 -2.66
N VAL A 331 7.36 0.87 -2.17
CA VAL A 331 8.06 0.63 -0.90
C VAL A 331 7.09 0.70 0.27
N ASP A 332 6.21 1.71 0.27
CA ASP A 332 5.24 1.94 1.34
C ASP A 332 4.14 0.87 1.40
N ASN A 333 3.84 0.21 0.26
CA ASN A 333 2.78 -0.78 0.17
C ASN A 333 3.28 -2.23 0.07
N TYR A 334 4.59 -2.47 0.13
CA TYR A 334 5.17 -3.81 -0.01
C TYR A 334 4.60 -4.82 1.00
N GLN A 335 4.54 -4.44 2.28
CA GLN A 335 4.00 -5.29 3.34
C GLN A 335 2.52 -5.63 3.09
N ARG A 336 1.70 -4.65 2.76
CA ARG A 336 0.28 -4.86 2.44
C ARG A 336 0.08 -5.79 1.24
N LEU A 337 0.97 -5.70 0.26
CA LEU A 337 0.96 -6.58 -0.92
C LEU A 337 1.32 -8.02 -0.53
N ALA A 338 2.30 -8.22 0.36
CA ALA A 338 2.69 -9.52 0.88
C ALA A 338 1.56 -10.16 1.72
N ASP A 339 0.94 -9.39 2.63
CA ASP A 339 -0.17 -9.84 3.46
C ASP A 339 -1.39 -10.23 2.61
N TRP A 340 -1.71 -9.41 1.61
CA TRP A 340 -2.77 -9.72 0.65
C TRP A 340 -2.49 -11.04 -0.08
N ARG A 341 -1.27 -11.22 -0.58
CA ARG A 341 -0.89 -12.42 -1.32
C ARG A 341 -1.04 -13.67 -0.45
N SER A 342 -0.57 -13.63 0.80
CA SER A 342 -0.68 -14.73 1.75
C SER A 342 -2.15 -15.08 2.03
N SER A 343 -2.99 -14.09 2.30
CA SER A 343 -4.43 -14.32 2.55
C SER A 343 -5.16 -14.81 1.29
N ALA A 344 -4.86 -14.26 0.11
CA ALA A 344 -5.44 -14.70 -1.14
C ALA A 344 -5.05 -16.16 -1.48
N HIS A 345 -3.81 -16.57 -1.18
CA HIS A 345 -3.37 -17.95 -1.33
C HIS A 345 -4.15 -18.90 -0.41
N ARG A 346 -4.34 -18.55 0.87
CA ARG A 346 -5.14 -19.37 1.80
C ARG A 346 -6.61 -19.50 1.37
N VAL A 347 -7.20 -18.42 0.85
CA VAL A 347 -8.56 -18.48 0.27
C VAL A 347 -8.56 -19.36 -0.99
N SER A 348 -7.54 -19.25 -1.83
CA SER A 348 -7.40 -20.05 -3.05
C SER A 348 -7.33 -21.55 -2.74
N THR A 349 -6.55 -21.96 -1.73
CA THR A 349 -6.45 -23.36 -1.31
C THR A 349 -7.78 -23.87 -0.74
N LEU A 350 -8.53 -23.05 0.02
CA LEU A 350 -9.86 -23.41 0.49
C LEU A 350 -10.84 -23.62 -0.68
N VAL A 351 -10.84 -22.71 -1.65
CA VAL A 351 -11.71 -22.80 -2.84
C VAL A 351 -11.36 -24.04 -3.68
N ALA A 352 -10.08 -24.32 -3.88
CA ALA A 352 -9.62 -25.52 -4.58
C ALA A 352 -10.09 -26.80 -3.91
N ALA A 353 -9.95 -26.89 -2.58
CA ALA A 353 -10.42 -28.04 -1.81
C ALA A 353 -11.94 -28.24 -1.94
N LEU A 354 -12.72 -27.16 -1.98
CA LEU A 354 -14.17 -27.21 -2.24
C LEU A 354 -14.48 -27.68 -3.66
N GLU A 355 -13.72 -27.23 -4.66
CA GLU A 355 -13.85 -27.67 -6.07
C GLU A 355 -13.56 -29.16 -6.22
N ASP A 356 -12.53 -29.69 -5.55
CA ASP A 356 -12.19 -31.12 -5.56
C ASP A 356 -13.29 -31.99 -4.94
N LEU A 357 -13.94 -31.53 -3.85
CA LEU A 357 -15.07 -32.23 -3.25
C LEU A 357 -16.28 -32.25 -4.18
N GLU A 358 -16.58 -31.12 -4.83
CA GLU A 358 -17.65 -31.05 -5.83
C GLU A 358 -17.43 -31.99 -7.01
N ALA A 359 -16.19 -32.07 -7.50
CA ALA A 359 -15.85 -32.98 -8.58
C ALA A 359 -16.03 -34.46 -8.19
N LYS A 360 -15.70 -34.82 -6.95
CA LYS A 360 -15.91 -36.19 -6.43
C LYS A 360 -17.37 -36.53 -6.26
N GLU A 361 -18.21 -35.59 -5.85
CA GLU A 361 -19.67 -35.78 -5.72
C GLU A 361 -20.37 -35.95 -7.07
N THR A 362 -19.84 -35.31 -8.12
CA THR A 362 -20.41 -35.38 -9.47
C THR A 362 -19.85 -36.53 -10.34
N ALA A 363 -18.79 -37.21 -9.85
CA ALA A 363 -18.25 -38.38 -10.54
C ALA A 363 -19.27 -39.54 -10.47
N PRO A 364 -19.61 -40.19 -11.61
CA PRO A 364 -20.48 -41.36 -11.60
C PRO A 364 -19.83 -42.45 -10.75
N ILE A 365 -20.62 -43.03 -9.84
CA ILE A 365 -20.24 -44.23 -9.09
C ILE A 365 -19.98 -45.33 -10.11
N ALA A 366 -18.70 -45.66 -10.30
CA ALA A 366 -18.29 -46.71 -11.26
C ALA A 366 -18.53 -48.10 -10.64
#